data_7187430c7266cd1d01b7c1f58e182f95
#
_entry.id   7187430c7266cd1d01b7c1f58e182f95
#
_cell.length_a   1.000
_cell.length_b   1.000
_cell.length_c   1.000
_cell.angle_alpha   90.00
_cell.angle_beta   90.00
_cell.angle_gamma   90.00
#
_symmetry.space_group_name_H-M   'P 1'
#
loop_
_entity.id
_entity.type
_entity.pdbx_description
1 polymer ?
#
loop_
_entity_poly.entity_id
_entity_poly.type
_entity_poly.pdbx_seq_one_letter_code
_entity_poly.pdbx_strand_id
1 'polypeptide(L)'
;MELLFEYPYVWGRPDNYKNLVEKDSMEYSFANENKPILLFSMHMGCVDTMLFLMSEKIKGLNIVYTPAKNQGLEKLTKKIRESKGAKMISADSVGIKDLYKRFFSGENIIMASDLVPHKKGTYSHWFGKECLCVDLVEKLSARDTHALYFVYFTAGENKK
;
A
#
# COMPACT_ATOMS: atom_id res chain seq x y z
N MET A 1 -16.53 -10.80 7.91
CA MET A 1 -16.47 -10.66 9.39
C MET A 1 -15.06 -10.89 9.95
N GLU A 2 -14.20 -11.62 9.26
CA GLU A 2 -12.82 -11.93 9.69
C GLU A 2 -11.89 -10.70 9.75
N LEU A 3 -11.99 -9.78 8.82
CA LEU A 3 -11.18 -8.55 8.78
C LEU A 3 -11.22 -7.70 10.06
N LEU A 4 -12.35 -7.69 10.78
CA LEU A 4 -12.49 -6.95 12.04
C LEU A 4 -11.58 -7.47 13.16
N PHE A 5 -11.18 -8.74 13.12
CA PHE A 5 -10.29 -9.35 14.10
C PHE A 5 -8.81 -9.33 13.64
N GLU A 6 -8.55 -9.27 12.37
CA GLU A 6 -7.19 -9.22 11.83
C GLU A 6 -6.48 -7.91 12.21
N TYR A 7 -7.16 -6.77 12.10
CA TYR A 7 -6.57 -5.47 12.46
C TYR A 7 -6.08 -5.41 13.92
N PRO A 8 -6.90 -5.69 14.96
CA PRO A 8 -6.42 -5.71 16.34
C PRO A 8 -5.30 -6.73 16.55
N TYR A 9 -5.34 -7.87 15.89
CA TYR A 9 -4.35 -8.92 16.01
C TYR A 9 -2.98 -8.50 15.49
N VAL A 10 -2.91 -7.87 14.33
CA VAL A 10 -1.64 -7.39 13.76
C VAL A 10 -1.21 -6.06 14.35
N TRP A 11 -2.15 -5.20 14.79
CA TRP A 11 -1.82 -3.93 15.43
C TRP A 11 -1.28 -4.12 16.84
N GLY A 12 -1.76 -5.13 17.58
CA GLY A 12 -1.26 -5.48 18.90
C GLY A 12 0.19 -6.01 18.87
N ARG A 13 0.50 -6.79 17.84
CA ARG A 13 1.86 -7.29 17.57
C ARG A 13 2.06 -7.37 16.06
N PRO A 14 2.80 -6.42 15.47
CA PRO A 14 3.01 -6.41 14.02
C PRO A 14 3.57 -7.72 13.43
N ASP A 15 4.38 -8.47 14.19
CA ASP A 15 4.90 -9.78 13.74
C ASP A 15 3.83 -10.86 13.56
N ASN A 16 2.64 -10.68 14.12
CA ASN A 16 1.54 -11.62 13.97
C ASN A 16 1.08 -11.76 12.51
N TYR A 17 1.39 -10.78 11.64
CA TYR A 17 1.09 -10.90 10.22
C TYR A 17 1.66 -12.17 9.61
N LYS A 18 2.80 -12.67 10.12
CA LYS A 18 3.47 -13.90 9.63
C LYS A 18 2.61 -15.16 9.79
N ASN A 19 1.67 -15.13 10.75
CA ASN A 19 0.73 -16.23 10.97
C ASN A 19 -0.50 -16.17 10.06
N LEU A 20 -0.72 -15.03 9.38
CA LEU A 20 -1.84 -14.80 8.48
C LEU A 20 -1.48 -15.03 7.02
N VAL A 21 -0.20 -15.18 6.71
CA VAL A 21 0.31 -15.30 5.35
C VAL A 21 0.78 -16.71 5.10
N GLU A 22 0.22 -17.37 4.09
CA GLU A 22 0.68 -18.69 3.63
C GLU A 22 2.02 -18.52 2.90
N LYS A 23 3.07 -19.17 3.40
CA LYS A 23 4.45 -19.00 2.90
C LYS A 23 4.61 -19.47 1.45
N ASP A 24 3.88 -20.50 1.04
CA ASP A 24 4.04 -21.14 -0.27
C ASP A 24 3.25 -20.45 -1.39
N SER A 25 2.38 -19.49 -1.04
CA SER A 25 1.55 -18.76 -2.02
C SER A 25 2.19 -17.45 -2.51
N MET A 26 3.42 -17.14 -2.09
CA MET A 26 4.05 -15.84 -2.35
C MET A 26 5.03 -15.93 -3.52
N GLU A 27 4.57 -15.59 -4.71
CA GLU A 27 5.45 -15.27 -5.81
C GLU A 27 5.90 -13.81 -5.75
N TYR A 28 7.21 -13.60 -5.54
CA TYR A 28 7.83 -12.27 -5.59
C TYR A 28 8.56 -12.09 -6.91
N SER A 29 7.86 -11.66 -7.93
CA SER A 29 8.48 -11.35 -9.22
C SER A 29 9.45 -10.18 -9.17
N PHE A 30 9.38 -9.36 -8.12
CA PHE A 30 10.24 -8.18 -7.94
C PHE A 30 11.54 -8.44 -7.14
N ALA A 31 11.79 -9.66 -6.67
CA ALA A 31 12.98 -9.96 -5.86
C ALA A 31 14.30 -9.70 -6.58
N ASN A 32 14.32 -9.78 -7.90
CA ASN A 32 15.49 -9.57 -8.76
C ASN A 32 15.41 -8.25 -9.57
N GLU A 33 14.54 -7.32 -9.17
CA GLU A 33 14.35 -6.08 -9.90
C GLU A 33 15.51 -5.11 -9.64
N ASN A 34 16.09 -4.60 -10.73
CA ASN A 34 17.18 -3.62 -10.67
C ASN A 34 16.68 -2.16 -10.62
N LYS A 35 15.41 -1.94 -10.92
CA LYS A 35 14.77 -0.63 -10.83
C LYS A 35 14.12 -0.46 -9.46
N PRO A 36 13.96 0.78 -8.96
CA PRO A 36 13.09 1.03 -7.82
C PRO A 36 11.66 0.58 -8.14
N ILE A 37 10.88 0.28 -7.12
CA ILE A 37 9.59 -0.39 -7.25
C ILE A 37 8.46 0.59 -6.95
N LEU A 38 7.48 0.65 -7.84
CA LEU A 38 6.18 1.28 -7.61
C LEU A 38 5.12 0.20 -7.46
N LEU A 39 4.68 -0.04 -6.22
CA LEU A 39 3.58 -0.95 -5.92
C LEU A 39 2.26 -0.17 -5.92
N PHE A 40 1.25 -0.74 -6.54
CA PHE A 40 -0.12 -0.30 -6.34
C PHE A 40 -1.00 -1.45 -5.86
N SER A 41 -1.98 -1.12 -5.06
CA SER A 41 -2.85 -2.08 -4.40
C SER A 41 -4.29 -1.59 -4.37
N MET A 42 -5.17 -2.47 -3.95
CA MET A 42 -6.57 -2.21 -3.63
C MET A 42 -6.83 -2.62 -2.18
N HIS A 43 -7.90 -2.08 -1.58
CA HIS A 43 -8.32 -2.46 -0.23
C HIS A 43 -9.00 -3.84 -0.23
N MET A 44 -8.23 -4.88 -0.57
CA MET A 44 -8.63 -6.28 -0.56
C MET A 44 -7.90 -7.02 0.56
N GLY A 45 -8.64 -7.75 1.38
CA GLY A 45 -8.06 -8.46 2.53
C GLY A 45 -7.54 -7.52 3.62
N CYS A 46 -6.62 -8.02 4.44
CA CYS A 46 -5.97 -7.23 5.49
C CYS A 46 -4.82 -6.41 4.92
N VAL A 47 -5.09 -5.15 4.61
CA VAL A 47 -4.12 -4.21 4.03
C VAL A 47 -2.88 -4.07 4.92
N ASP A 48 -3.03 -4.02 6.24
CA ASP A 48 -1.89 -3.85 7.15
C ASP A 48 -0.98 -5.09 7.18
N THR A 49 -1.53 -6.30 7.05
CA THR A 49 -0.75 -7.53 6.85
C THR A 49 0.11 -7.43 5.59
N MET A 50 -0.47 -6.97 4.48
CA MET A 50 0.26 -6.74 3.23
C MET A 50 1.35 -5.67 3.41
N LEU A 51 1.04 -4.55 4.06
CA LEU A 51 2.01 -3.47 4.27
C LEU A 51 3.21 -3.92 5.13
N PHE A 52 2.97 -4.70 6.18
CA PHE A 52 4.06 -5.25 7.01
C PHE A 52 4.95 -6.21 6.23
N LEU A 53 4.35 -7.11 5.45
CA LEU A 53 5.09 -8.03 4.61
C LEU A 53 5.94 -7.29 3.57
N MET A 54 5.34 -6.33 2.84
CA MET A 54 6.06 -5.55 1.84
C MET A 54 7.18 -4.71 2.47
N SER A 55 6.96 -4.17 3.67
CA SER A 55 7.97 -3.38 4.40
C SER A 55 9.18 -4.21 4.82
N GLU A 56 9.00 -5.49 5.14
CA GLU A 56 10.13 -6.42 5.41
C GLU A 56 10.85 -6.83 4.13
N LYS A 57 10.13 -6.99 3.02
CA LYS A 57 10.72 -7.44 1.74
C LYS A 57 11.40 -6.33 0.96
N ILE A 58 10.89 -5.11 1.06
CA ILE A 58 11.34 -3.96 0.28
C ILE A 58 11.91 -2.91 1.23
N LYS A 59 13.24 -2.79 1.27
CA LYS A 59 13.89 -1.78 2.12
C LYS A 59 13.54 -0.36 1.67
N GLY A 60 13.29 0.51 2.64
CA GLY A 60 13.01 1.92 2.38
C GLY A 60 11.66 2.17 1.70
N LEU A 61 10.68 1.27 1.89
CA LEU A 61 9.35 1.40 1.32
C LEU A 61 8.64 2.65 1.88
N ASN A 62 8.07 3.44 0.99
CA ASN A 62 7.26 4.61 1.32
C ASN A 62 5.78 4.26 1.08
N ILE A 63 4.95 4.41 2.11
CA ILE A 63 3.52 4.09 2.08
C ILE A 63 2.72 5.37 1.95
N VAL A 64 2.01 5.53 0.83
CA VAL A 64 1.09 6.65 0.64
C VAL A 64 -0.25 6.34 1.31
N TYR A 65 -0.73 7.24 2.15
CA TYR A 65 -1.96 7.02 2.93
C TYR A 65 -2.74 8.33 3.16
N THR A 66 -4.01 8.19 3.47
CA THR A 66 -4.84 9.33 3.93
C THR A 66 -4.77 9.40 5.45
N PRO A 67 -4.30 10.52 6.03
CA PRO A 67 -4.22 10.69 7.49
C PRO A 67 -5.58 10.60 8.17
N ALA A 68 -5.62 9.98 9.34
CA ALA A 68 -6.83 9.93 10.16
C ALA A 68 -7.16 11.33 10.72
N LYS A 69 -8.45 11.67 10.78
CA LYS A 69 -8.91 12.96 11.36
C LYS A 69 -8.57 13.08 12.85
N ASN A 70 -8.63 11.97 13.59
CA ASN A 70 -8.26 11.93 14.99
C ASN A 70 -6.74 11.84 15.13
N GLN A 71 -6.13 12.84 15.78
CA GLN A 71 -4.68 12.93 15.95
C GLN A 71 -4.07 11.76 16.75
N GLY A 72 -4.79 11.23 17.74
CA GLY A 72 -4.34 10.08 18.53
C GLY A 72 -4.28 8.81 17.69
N LEU A 73 -5.33 8.57 16.90
CA LEU A 73 -5.39 7.45 15.96
C LEU A 73 -4.32 7.60 14.87
N GLU A 74 -4.12 8.81 14.35
CA GLU A 74 -3.10 9.10 13.36
C GLU A 74 -1.69 8.73 13.85
N LYS A 75 -1.33 9.18 15.05
CA LYS A 75 -0.03 8.87 15.67
C LYS A 75 0.14 7.36 15.88
N LEU A 76 -0.91 6.68 16.34
CA LEU A 76 -0.90 5.24 16.57
C LEU A 76 -0.72 4.47 15.24
N THR A 77 -1.54 4.77 14.24
CA THR A 77 -1.48 4.15 12.91
C THR A 77 -0.10 4.31 12.28
N LYS A 78 0.43 5.53 12.31
CA LYS A 78 1.76 5.82 11.79
C LYS A 78 2.85 5.01 12.50
N LYS A 79 2.85 5.04 13.84
CA LYS A 79 3.80 4.25 14.66
C LYS A 79 3.76 2.77 14.33
N ILE A 80 2.56 2.21 14.19
CA ILE A 80 2.36 0.77 13.91
C ILE A 80 2.87 0.44 12.50
N ARG A 81 2.44 1.18 11.47
CA ARG A 81 2.81 0.91 10.08
C ARG A 81 4.30 1.14 9.79
N GLU A 82 4.93 2.09 10.47
CA GLU A 82 6.37 2.35 10.37
C GLU A 82 7.24 1.35 11.17
N SER A 83 6.64 0.49 11.99
CA SER A 83 7.36 -0.44 12.87
C SER A 83 8.23 -1.47 12.13
N LYS A 84 7.99 -1.69 10.83
CA LYS A 84 8.76 -2.57 9.96
C LYS A 84 9.72 -1.82 9.01
N GLY A 85 10.01 -0.57 9.30
CA GLY A 85 11.00 0.23 8.57
C GLY A 85 10.46 0.98 7.35
N ALA A 86 9.16 0.90 7.07
CA ALA A 86 8.52 1.77 6.08
C ALA A 86 8.39 3.20 6.58
N LYS A 87 8.16 4.15 5.66
CA LYS A 87 7.84 5.55 5.95
C LYS A 87 6.45 5.89 5.43
N MET A 88 5.68 6.61 6.24
CA MET A 88 4.34 7.04 5.88
C MET A 88 4.36 8.42 5.20
N ILE A 89 3.74 8.53 4.02
CA ILE A 89 3.59 9.77 3.26
C ILE A 89 2.11 10.13 3.18
N SER A 90 1.74 11.29 3.70
CA SER A 90 0.33 11.74 3.64
C SER A 90 -0.11 12.06 2.20
N ALA A 91 -1.34 11.71 1.85
CA ALA A 91 -1.93 12.02 0.54
C ALA A 91 -2.53 13.44 0.46
N ASP A 92 -2.03 14.38 1.28
CA ASP A 92 -2.37 15.79 1.22
C ASP A 92 -1.42 16.59 0.30
N SER A 93 -1.62 17.87 0.18
CA SER A 93 -0.83 18.74 -0.70
C SER A 93 0.66 18.80 -0.36
N VAL A 94 1.02 18.60 0.90
CA VAL A 94 2.42 18.60 1.37
C VAL A 94 3.04 17.23 1.10
N GLY A 95 2.37 16.17 1.49
CA GLY A 95 2.85 14.82 1.29
C GLY A 95 2.97 14.43 -0.19
N ILE A 96 2.09 14.91 -1.06
CA ILE A 96 2.22 14.70 -2.50
C ILE A 96 3.51 15.33 -3.06
N LYS A 97 3.95 16.48 -2.56
CA LYS A 97 5.26 17.05 -2.95
C LYS A 97 6.42 16.17 -2.47
N ASP A 98 6.36 15.65 -1.25
CA ASP A 98 7.35 14.73 -0.71
C ASP A 98 7.36 13.41 -1.50
N LEU A 99 6.19 12.88 -1.87
CA LEU A 99 6.05 11.71 -2.73
C LEU A 99 6.80 11.89 -4.07
N TYR A 100 6.57 12.99 -4.77
CA TYR A 100 7.27 13.25 -6.04
C TYR A 100 8.78 13.36 -5.84
N LYS A 101 9.23 14.03 -4.77
CA LYS A 101 10.65 14.13 -4.45
C LYS A 101 11.28 12.73 -4.27
N ARG A 102 10.63 11.85 -3.48
CA ARG A 102 11.10 10.48 -3.23
C ARG A 102 11.05 9.63 -4.49
N PHE A 103 9.98 9.74 -5.27
CA PHE A 103 9.85 9.06 -6.55
C PHE A 103 11.02 9.42 -7.49
N PHE A 104 11.31 10.69 -7.69
CA PHE A 104 12.42 11.12 -8.54
C PHE A 104 13.80 10.81 -7.96
N SER A 105 13.90 10.57 -6.67
CA SER A 105 15.12 10.06 -6.01
C SER A 105 15.28 8.54 -6.13
N GLY A 106 14.35 7.84 -6.79
CA GLY A 106 14.42 6.38 -6.97
C GLY A 106 14.07 5.59 -5.70
N GLU A 107 13.21 6.13 -4.83
CA GLU A 107 12.76 5.40 -3.64
C GLU A 107 11.55 4.50 -3.96
N ASN A 108 11.44 3.37 -3.26
CA ASN A 108 10.33 2.42 -3.40
C ASN A 108 9.05 2.99 -2.81
N ILE A 109 7.93 2.82 -3.51
CA ILE A 109 6.64 3.41 -3.15
C ILE A 109 5.53 2.36 -3.23
N ILE A 110 4.60 2.39 -2.28
CA ILE A 110 3.33 1.66 -2.34
C ILE A 110 2.16 2.60 -2.09
N MET A 111 1.09 2.45 -2.86
CA MET A 111 -0.15 3.20 -2.69
C MET A 111 -1.39 2.38 -3.06
N ALA A 112 -2.51 2.67 -2.40
CA ALA A 112 -3.81 2.16 -2.82
C ALA A 112 -4.38 3.05 -3.94
N SER A 113 -5.00 2.44 -4.95
CA SER A 113 -5.51 3.12 -6.15
C SER A 113 -7.02 2.99 -6.34
N ASP A 114 -7.73 2.35 -5.43
CA ASP A 114 -9.16 2.07 -5.50
C ASP A 114 -10.05 3.10 -4.76
N LEU A 115 -9.44 4.15 -4.20
CA LEU A 115 -10.19 5.20 -3.53
C LEU A 115 -10.66 6.27 -4.52
N VAL A 116 -11.86 6.81 -4.28
CA VAL A 116 -12.37 7.95 -5.04
C VAL A 116 -11.59 9.21 -4.65
N PRO A 117 -10.98 9.93 -5.57
CA PRO A 117 -10.23 11.14 -5.25
C PRO A 117 -11.14 12.29 -4.85
N HIS A 118 -10.75 13.07 -3.85
CA HIS A 118 -11.55 14.19 -3.34
C HIS A 118 -11.65 15.39 -4.30
N LYS A 119 -10.71 15.57 -5.22
CA LYS A 119 -10.63 16.80 -6.04
C LYS A 119 -10.35 16.55 -7.52
N LYS A 120 -9.42 15.68 -7.84
CA LYS A 120 -8.96 15.45 -9.23
C LYS A 120 -8.70 13.98 -9.44
N GLY A 121 -9.15 13.46 -10.55
CA GLY A 121 -8.94 12.09 -11.00
C GLY A 121 -9.33 11.97 -12.47
N THR A 122 -9.28 10.77 -12.99
CA THR A 122 -9.69 10.43 -14.34
C THR A 122 -10.93 9.56 -14.29
N TYR A 123 -11.91 9.84 -15.13
CA TYR A 123 -13.09 8.98 -15.29
C TYR A 123 -12.67 7.71 -16.04
N SER A 124 -13.06 6.57 -15.51
CA SER A 124 -12.84 5.26 -16.10
C SER A 124 -14.06 4.37 -15.88
N HIS A 125 -14.16 3.31 -16.68
CA HIS A 125 -15.24 2.32 -16.52
C HIS A 125 -14.78 1.16 -15.63
N TRP A 126 -15.53 0.93 -14.56
CA TRP A 126 -15.30 -0.14 -13.60
C TRP A 126 -16.56 -0.99 -13.47
N PHE A 127 -16.50 -2.27 -13.85
CA PHE A 127 -17.66 -3.18 -13.91
C PHE A 127 -18.87 -2.59 -14.67
N GLY A 128 -18.62 -1.93 -15.79
CA GLY A 128 -19.67 -1.33 -16.63
C GLY A 128 -20.26 0.00 -16.11
N LYS A 129 -19.70 0.56 -15.02
CA LYS A 129 -20.09 1.86 -14.49
C LYS A 129 -18.95 2.86 -14.60
N GLU A 130 -19.29 4.11 -14.95
CA GLU A 130 -18.32 5.19 -14.94
C GLU A 130 -17.98 5.58 -13.49
N CYS A 131 -16.68 5.60 -13.16
CA CYS A 131 -16.17 5.92 -11.84
C CYS A 131 -15.04 6.94 -11.94
N LEU A 132 -14.97 7.86 -10.99
CA LEU A 132 -13.83 8.75 -10.84
C LEU A 132 -12.71 8.00 -10.11
N CYS A 133 -11.57 7.80 -10.77
CA CYS A 133 -10.44 7.03 -10.28
C CYS A 133 -9.24 7.91 -9.95
N VAL A 134 -8.42 7.47 -9.01
CA VAL A 134 -7.10 8.08 -8.73
C VAL A 134 -6.16 7.79 -9.91
N ASP A 135 -5.62 8.84 -10.51
CA ASP A 135 -4.72 8.78 -11.68
C ASP A 135 -3.24 8.88 -11.33
N LEU A 136 -2.91 8.87 -10.05
CA LEU A 136 -1.54 9.08 -9.57
C LEU A 136 -0.60 7.94 -9.98
N VAL A 137 -1.05 6.69 -9.90
CA VAL A 137 -0.27 5.52 -10.33
C VAL A 137 0.05 5.62 -11.82
N GLU A 138 -0.94 5.92 -12.66
CA GLU A 138 -0.78 6.12 -14.10
C GLU A 138 0.25 7.21 -14.41
N LYS A 139 0.14 8.36 -13.76
CA LYS A 139 1.06 9.49 -13.96
C LYS A 139 2.50 9.19 -13.55
N LEU A 140 2.69 8.40 -12.50
CA LEU A 140 4.01 7.99 -12.04
C LEU A 140 4.59 6.89 -12.94
N SER A 141 3.80 5.87 -13.28
CA SER A 141 4.24 4.76 -14.14
C SER A 141 4.63 5.19 -15.56
N ALA A 142 3.98 6.21 -16.09
CA ALA A 142 4.32 6.79 -17.41
C ALA A 142 5.76 7.35 -17.51
N ARG A 143 6.47 7.47 -16.38
CA ARG A 143 7.87 7.93 -16.37
C ARG A 143 8.88 6.81 -16.61
N ASP A 144 8.48 5.56 -16.59
CA ASP A 144 9.33 4.36 -16.80
C ASP A 144 10.61 4.30 -15.92
N THR A 145 10.60 5.00 -14.79
CA THR A 145 11.73 5.02 -13.86
C THR A 145 11.65 3.92 -12.80
N HIS A 146 10.47 3.35 -12.58
CA HIS A 146 10.18 2.32 -11.60
C HIS A 146 9.57 1.09 -12.28
N ALA A 147 9.87 -0.07 -11.73
CA ALA A 147 9.14 -1.30 -12.07
C ALA A 147 7.76 -1.25 -11.40
N LEU A 148 6.70 -1.45 -12.18
CA LEU A 148 5.32 -1.36 -11.71
C LEU A 148 4.77 -2.75 -11.40
N TYR A 149 4.26 -2.94 -10.16
CA TYR A 149 3.62 -4.17 -9.74
C TYR A 149 2.29 -3.91 -9.05
N PHE A 150 1.33 -4.76 -9.35
CA PHE A 150 0.08 -4.84 -8.59
C PHE A 150 0.21 -5.89 -7.50
N VAL A 151 -0.14 -5.53 -6.26
CA VAL A 151 -0.09 -6.43 -5.10
C VAL A 151 -1.45 -6.48 -4.40
N TYR A 152 -1.90 -7.68 -4.07
CA TYR A 152 -3.16 -7.90 -3.36
C TYR A 152 -3.09 -9.16 -2.52
N PHE A 153 -3.95 -9.26 -1.52
CA PHE A 153 -4.14 -10.46 -0.72
C PHE A 153 -5.53 -11.05 -0.96
N THR A 154 -5.57 -12.36 -1.06
CA THR A 154 -6.82 -13.13 -1.10
C THR A 154 -6.90 -14.03 0.12
N ALA A 155 -8.11 -14.46 0.48
CA ALA A 155 -8.27 -15.54 1.45
C ALA A 155 -7.70 -16.84 0.87
N GLY A 156 -6.89 -17.56 1.65
CA GLY A 156 -6.39 -18.87 1.27
C GLY A 156 -7.52 -19.91 1.20
N GLU A 157 -7.34 -20.94 0.37
CA GLU A 157 -8.35 -21.99 0.16
C GLU A 157 -8.58 -22.89 1.39
N ASN A 158 -7.69 -22.88 2.38
CA ASN A 158 -7.67 -23.82 3.50
C ASN A 158 -8.18 -23.28 4.84
N LYS A 159 -8.95 -22.19 4.87
CA LYS A 159 -9.63 -21.81 6.12
C LYS A 159 -10.94 -22.56 6.29
N LYS A 160 -10.85 -23.74 6.92
CA LYS A 160 -11.99 -24.37 7.60
C LYS A 160 -12.23 -23.71 8.95
#